data_2d07bd8e95bf313620dea95d4f98d77c
#
_entry.id   2d07bd8e95bf313620dea95d4f98d77c
#
_cell.length_a   1.000
_cell.length_b   1.000
_cell.length_c   1.000
_cell.angle_alpha   90.00
_cell.angle_beta   90.00
_cell.angle_gamma   90.00
#
_symmetry.space_group_name_H-M   'P 1'
#
loop_
_entity.id
_entity.type
_entity.pdbx_description
1 polymer ?
#
loop_
_entity_poly.entity_id
_entity_poly.type
_entity_poly.pdbx_seq_one_letter_code
_entity_poly.pdbx_strand_id
1 'polypeptide(L)'
;MMNNKESTIFPVDKVSILAEKESWRKEINRPIYHIHKWWAQRLGTVFRALLLHLMNDNKADEWESFYKQHDFKQHIILDPFMGSGTTIGEAVKLGAKAIGCDINPISTFLVTQALTKV
;
A
#
# COMPACT_ATOMS: atom_id res chain seq x y z
N MET A 1 33.19 -0.26 13.43
CA MET A 1 32.00 -0.45 12.59
C MET A 1 30.82 0.18 13.31
N MET A 2 30.42 1.30 12.86
CA MET A 2 29.22 1.96 13.37
C MET A 2 28.02 1.32 12.69
N ASN A 3 27.29 0.48 13.41
CA ASN A 3 25.97 0.02 12.98
C ASN A 3 25.01 1.22 13.06
N ASN A 4 24.84 1.92 11.95
CA ASN A 4 23.80 2.93 11.81
C ASN A 4 22.43 2.21 11.78
N LYS A 5 21.92 1.89 12.97
CA LYS A 5 20.55 1.45 13.16
C LYS A 5 19.52 2.60 13.09
N GLU A 6 19.96 3.81 12.74
CA GLU A 6 19.10 5.00 12.69
C GLU A 6 18.11 5.03 11.53
N SER A 7 18.24 4.14 10.55
CA SER A 7 17.39 4.14 9.36
C SER A 7 16.20 3.20 9.41
N THR A 8 15.93 2.58 10.56
CA THR A 8 14.85 1.59 10.70
C THR A 8 13.59 2.12 11.38
N ILE A 9 13.58 3.39 11.76
CA ILE A 9 12.41 4.01 12.39
C ILE A 9 11.42 4.45 11.30
N PHE A 10 10.22 3.89 11.35
CA PHE A 10 9.13 4.26 10.44
C PHE A 10 8.76 5.74 10.64
N PRO A 11 8.66 6.57 9.58
CA PRO A 11 8.45 8.02 9.68
C PRO A 11 6.98 8.36 10.00
N VAL A 12 6.54 8.06 11.22
CA VAL A 12 5.14 8.17 11.67
C VAL A 12 4.57 9.55 11.44
N ASP A 13 5.30 10.61 11.75
CA ASP A 13 4.80 11.99 11.64
C ASP A 13 4.47 12.37 10.21
N LYS A 14 5.37 12.06 9.27
CA LYS A 14 5.15 12.33 7.85
C LYS A 14 4.00 11.50 7.27
N VAL A 15 3.91 10.24 7.65
CA VAL A 15 2.84 9.34 7.22
C VAL A 15 1.49 9.78 7.79
N SER A 16 1.46 10.27 9.03
CA SER A 16 0.23 10.79 9.65
C SER A 16 -0.31 12.01 8.91
N ILE A 17 0.54 12.91 8.46
CA ILE A 17 0.13 14.07 7.64
C ILE A 17 -0.47 13.61 6.30
N LEU A 18 0.13 12.61 5.67
CA LEU A 18 -0.43 12.05 4.42
C LEU A 18 -1.78 11.37 4.66
N ALA A 19 -1.89 10.61 5.73
CA ALA A 19 -3.13 9.93 6.09
C ALA A 19 -4.26 10.93 6.33
N GLU A 20 -3.97 12.04 7.00
CA GLU A 20 -4.92 13.13 7.20
C GLU A 20 -5.37 13.73 5.87
N LYS A 21 -4.45 14.08 5.00
CA LYS A 21 -4.78 14.63 3.66
C LYS A 21 -5.63 13.66 2.83
N GLU A 22 -5.30 12.37 2.85
CA GLU A 22 -6.09 11.36 2.15
C GLU A 22 -7.50 11.23 2.72
N SER A 23 -7.64 11.30 4.04
CA SER A 23 -8.94 11.24 4.72
C SER A 23 -9.85 12.41 4.34
N TRP A 24 -9.29 13.59 4.13
CA TRP A 24 -10.04 14.78 3.70
C TRP A 24 -10.38 14.79 2.22
N ARG A 25 -9.59 14.14 1.36
CA ARG A 25 -9.75 14.14 -0.10
C ARG A 25 -9.88 12.71 -0.66
N LYS A 26 -10.77 11.94 -0.09
CA LYS A 26 -10.99 10.52 -0.45
C LYS A 26 -11.23 10.29 -1.94
N GLU A 27 -11.90 11.23 -2.60
CA GLU A 27 -12.34 11.07 -3.99
C GLU A 27 -11.23 11.27 -5.02
N ILE A 28 -10.22 12.09 -4.70
CA ILE A 28 -9.18 12.47 -5.66
C ILE A 28 -8.07 11.41 -5.73
N ASN A 29 -7.74 10.78 -4.60
CA ASN A 29 -6.53 9.97 -4.47
C ASN A 29 -6.75 8.46 -4.59
N ARG A 30 -7.99 7.99 -4.75
CA ARG A 30 -8.35 6.57 -4.68
C ARG A 30 -9.33 6.09 -5.75
N PRO A 31 -9.13 6.37 -7.05
CA PRO A 31 -10.11 5.95 -8.07
C PRO A 31 -10.30 4.44 -8.12
N ILE A 32 -9.25 3.66 -7.92
CA ILE A 32 -9.30 2.19 -7.94
C ILE A 32 -10.14 1.60 -6.80
N TYR A 33 -10.29 2.33 -5.69
CA TYR A 33 -11.03 1.86 -4.52
C TYR A 33 -12.49 2.32 -4.51
N HIS A 34 -12.94 3.02 -5.54
CA HIS A 34 -14.30 3.57 -5.65
C HIS A 34 -15.28 2.69 -6.44
N ILE A 35 -14.90 1.47 -6.78
CA ILE A 35 -15.77 0.51 -7.49
C ILE A 35 -16.96 0.13 -6.63
N HIS A 36 -16.76 0.01 -5.33
CA HIS A 36 -17.78 -0.35 -4.35
C HIS A 36 -17.49 0.30 -3.00
N LYS A 37 -18.54 0.71 -2.28
CA LYS A 37 -18.39 1.28 -0.94
C LYS A 37 -18.01 0.17 0.05
N TRP A 38 -16.78 0.24 0.58
CA TRP A 38 -16.29 -0.64 1.63
C TRP A 38 -16.17 0.13 2.93
N TRP A 39 -16.93 -0.26 3.96
CA TRP A 39 -17.06 0.52 5.19
C TRP A 39 -15.76 0.64 6.00
N ALA A 40 -14.97 -0.43 6.05
CA ALA A 40 -13.70 -0.48 6.78
C ALA A 40 -12.47 -0.30 5.86
N GLN A 41 -12.60 0.53 4.83
CA GLN A 41 -11.52 0.76 3.88
C GLN A 41 -10.33 1.46 4.54
N ARG A 42 -9.14 0.89 4.35
CA ARG A 42 -7.87 1.42 4.85
C ARG A 42 -7.33 2.52 3.94
N LEU A 43 -6.44 3.34 4.50
CA LEU A 43 -5.78 4.42 3.76
C LEU A 43 -4.62 3.88 2.93
N GLY A 44 -4.68 4.05 1.61
CA GLY A 44 -3.66 3.55 0.68
C GLY A 44 -2.29 4.17 0.91
N THR A 45 -2.24 5.47 1.26
CA THR A 45 -0.97 6.16 1.55
C THR A 45 -0.22 5.57 2.73
N VAL A 46 -0.92 5.17 3.78
CA VAL A 46 -0.32 4.51 4.95
C VAL A 46 0.28 3.17 4.56
N PHE A 47 -0.50 2.35 3.83
CA PHE A 47 -0.03 1.03 3.39
C PHE A 47 1.11 1.13 2.39
N ARG A 48 1.09 2.11 1.47
CA ARG A 48 2.21 2.37 0.58
C ARG A 48 3.48 2.70 1.36
N ALA A 49 3.40 3.57 2.37
CA ALA A 49 4.54 3.90 3.21
C ALA A 49 5.09 2.68 3.96
N LEU A 50 4.20 1.86 4.53
CA LEU A 50 4.58 0.61 5.20
C LEU A 50 5.30 -0.37 4.26
N LEU A 51 4.75 -0.59 3.07
CA LEU A 51 5.34 -1.49 2.08
C LEU A 51 6.70 -0.98 1.60
N LEU A 52 6.84 0.32 1.34
CA LEU A 52 8.13 0.92 0.99
C LEU A 52 9.16 0.75 2.10
N HIS A 53 8.76 0.97 3.35
CA HIS A 53 9.62 0.77 4.51
C HIS A 53 10.14 -0.67 4.62
N LEU A 54 9.26 -1.65 4.35
CA LEU A 54 9.61 -3.07 4.42
C LEU A 54 10.46 -3.54 3.24
N MET A 55 10.21 -3.01 2.04
CA MET A 55 10.82 -3.53 0.80
C MET A 55 12.04 -2.72 0.34
N ASN A 56 12.25 -1.53 0.87
CA ASN A 56 13.33 -0.65 0.43
C ASN A 56 14.64 -0.98 1.15
N ASP A 57 15.40 -1.91 0.58
CA ASP A 57 16.68 -2.37 1.13
C ASP A 57 17.79 -1.31 1.06
N ASN A 58 17.63 -0.31 0.21
CA ASN A 58 18.66 0.69 -0.08
C ASN A 58 18.70 1.88 0.88
N LYS A 59 17.85 1.91 1.90
CA LYS A 59 17.81 2.97 2.91
C LYS A 59 17.75 4.41 2.34
N ALA A 60 17.33 4.55 1.08
CA ALA A 60 17.02 5.85 0.51
C ALA A 60 15.89 6.49 1.32
N ASP A 61 15.87 7.80 1.39
CA ASP A 61 14.77 8.51 2.06
C ASP A 61 13.44 7.97 1.54
N GLU A 62 12.68 7.29 2.39
CA GLU A 62 11.39 6.68 2.05
C GLU A 62 10.42 7.73 1.50
N TRP A 63 10.59 8.97 1.95
CA TRP A 63 9.79 10.07 1.49
C TRP A 63 10.08 10.47 0.05
N GLU A 64 11.33 10.53 -0.36
CA GLU A 64 11.69 10.76 -1.75
C GLU A 64 11.25 9.61 -2.64
N SER A 65 11.29 8.38 -2.10
CA SER A 65 10.88 7.18 -2.81
C SER A 65 9.36 7.03 -2.93
N PHE A 66 8.58 7.72 -2.10
CA PHE A 66 7.13 7.52 -2.00
C PHE A 66 6.40 7.72 -3.32
N TYR A 67 6.79 8.74 -4.09
CA TYR A 67 6.15 9.08 -5.37
C TYR A 67 6.86 8.52 -6.60
N LYS A 68 7.99 7.85 -6.41
CA LYS A 68 8.72 7.23 -7.53
C LYS A 68 8.06 5.96 -7.98
N GLN A 69 8.30 5.60 -9.23
CA GLN A 69 7.95 4.28 -9.75
C GLN A 69 8.93 3.24 -9.23
N HIS A 70 8.41 2.12 -8.77
CA HIS A 70 9.19 1.00 -8.24
C HIS A 70 8.90 -0.28 -9.01
N ASP A 71 9.84 -1.21 -8.95
CA ASP A 71 9.71 -2.55 -9.50
C ASP A 71 10.23 -3.57 -8.48
N PHE A 72 9.39 -3.88 -7.51
CA PHE A 72 9.71 -4.83 -6.44
C PHE A 72 9.31 -6.28 -6.77
N LYS A 73 9.56 -6.73 -8.01
CA LYS A 73 9.19 -8.07 -8.52
C LYS A 73 9.68 -9.23 -7.66
N GLN A 74 10.79 -9.06 -6.95
CA GLN A 74 11.36 -10.07 -6.07
C GLN A 74 10.61 -10.22 -4.75
N HIS A 75 9.78 -9.26 -4.39
CA HIS A 75 9.00 -9.30 -3.16
C HIS A 75 7.61 -9.89 -3.40
N ILE A 76 7.17 -10.71 -2.44
CA ILE A 76 5.81 -11.27 -2.41
C ILE A 76 5.14 -10.78 -1.14
N ILE A 77 4.02 -10.11 -1.30
CA ILE A 77 3.20 -9.60 -0.19
C ILE A 77 1.98 -10.49 -0.02
N LEU A 78 1.80 -10.99 1.18
CA LEU A 78 0.62 -11.77 1.57
C LEU A 78 -0.25 -10.95 2.52
N ASP A 79 -1.50 -10.75 2.16
CA ASP A 79 -2.52 -10.19 3.05
C ASP A 79 -3.65 -11.21 3.25
N PRO A 80 -3.69 -11.91 4.40
CA PRO A 80 -4.69 -12.93 4.67
C PRO A 80 -6.07 -12.37 5.01
N PHE A 81 -6.19 -11.04 5.18
CA PHE A 81 -7.44 -10.33 5.53
C PHE A 81 -7.59 -9.09 4.65
N MET A 82 -7.55 -9.27 3.33
CA MET A 82 -7.38 -8.16 2.39
C MET A 82 -8.56 -7.17 2.35
N GLY A 83 -9.76 -7.57 2.74
CA GLY A 83 -10.93 -6.69 2.72
C GLY A 83 -11.14 -6.02 1.35
N SER A 84 -11.09 -4.69 1.30
CA SER A 84 -11.19 -3.91 0.06
C SER A 84 -9.95 -4.01 -0.85
N GLY A 85 -8.89 -4.66 -0.40
CA GLY A 85 -7.67 -4.89 -1.18
C GLY A 85 -6.68 -3.71 -1.17
N THR A 86 -6.70 -2.87 -0.16
CA THR A 86 -5.78 -1.73 -0.07
C THR A 86 -4.31 -2.17 -0.10
N THR A 87 -3.93 -3.15 0.71
CA THR A 87 -2.56 -3.70 0.72
C THR A 87 -2.18 -4.27 -0.63
N ILE A 88 -3.08 -5.06 -1.22
CA ILE A 88 -2.86 -5.71 -2.52
C ILE A 88 -2.69 -4.66 -3.62
N GLY A 89 -3.58 -3.68 -3.66
CA GLY A 89 -3.52 -2.59 -4.64
C GLY A 89 -2.22 -1.79 -4.57
N GLU A 90 -1.78 -1.43 -3.37
CA GLU A 90 -0.53 -0.69 -3.18
C GLU A 90 0.70 -1.56 -3.50
N ALA A 91 0.70 -2.84 -3.13
CA ALA A 91 1.77 -3.77 -3.48
C ALA A 91 1.93 -3.90 -5.02
N VAL A 92 0.83 -4.05 -5.74
CA VAL A 92 0.84 -4.14 -7.21
C VAL A 92 1.32 -2.84 -7.84
N LYS A 93 0.90 -1.68 -7.34
CA LYS A 93 1.39 -0.37 -7.81
C LYS A 93 2.90 -0.20 -7.62
N LEU A 94 3.46 -0.81 -6.59
CA LEU A 94 4.90 -0.82 -6.33
C LEU A 94 5.66 -1.89 -7.12
N GLY A 95 4.97 -2.66 -7.94
CA GLY A 95 5.57 -3.71 -8.77
C GLY A 95 5.84 -5.03 -8.05
N ALA A 96 5.39 -5.18 -6.80
CA ALA A 96 5.51 -6.42 -6.05
C ALA A 96 4.46 -7.45 -6.49
N LYS A 97 4.73 -8.72 -6.22
CA LYS A 97 3.74 -9.78 -6.32
C LYS A 97 2.85 -9.75 -5.08
N ALA A 98 1.56 -9.93 -5.24
CA ALA A 98 0.62 -9.88 -4.14
C ALA A 98 -0.29 -11.11 -4.11
N ILE A 99 -0.53 -11.62 -2.91
CA ILE A 99 -1.46 -12.70 -2.63
C ILE A 99 -2.44 -12.18 -1.58
N GLY A 100 -3.71 -12.09 -1.94
CA GLY A 100 -4.76 -11.66 -1.04
C GLY A 100 -5.73 -12.79 -0.74
N CYS A 101 -6.16 -12.87 0.51
CA CYS A 101 -7.20 -13.78 0.96
C CYS A 101 -8.26 -13.02 1.76
N ASP A 102 -9.49 -13.45 1.64
CA ASP A 102 -10.58 -12.95 2.48
C ASP A 102 -11.68 -14.01 2.57
N ILE A 103 -12.34 -14.09 3.70
CA ILE A 103 -13.47 -14.99 3.88
C ILE A 103 -14.72 -14.51 3.13
N ASN A 104 -14.81 -13.21 2.85
CA ASN A 104 -15.91 -12.62 2.13
C ASN A 104 -15.69 -12.73 0.60
N PRO A 105 -16.53 -13.51 -0.13
CA PRO A 105 -16.38 -13.67 -1.57
C PRO A 105 -16.55 -12.35 -2.35
N ILE A 106 -17.25 -11.36 -1.80
CA ILE A 106 -17.37 -10.03 -2.41
C ILE A 106 -16.01 -9.34 -2.43
N SER A 107 -15.20 -9.48 -1.39
CA SER A 107 -13.83 -8.97 -1.35
C SER A 107 -12.99 -9.51 -2.50
N THR A 108 -12.95 -10.83 -2.65
CA THR A 108 -12.20 -11.50 -3.73
C THR A 108 -12.68 -11.04 -5.11
N PHE A 109 -13.98 -10.97 -5.31
CA PHE A 109 -14.55 -10.51 -6.56
C PHE A 109 -14.14 -9.07 -6.89
N LEU A 110 -14.31 -8.13 -5.95
CA LEU A 110 -13.98 -6.70 -6.15
C LEU A 110 -12.50 -6.49 -6.42
N VAL A 111 -11.63 -7.10 -5.63
CA VAL A 111 -10.17 -6.98 -5.80
C VAL A 111 -9.73 -7.55 -7.14
N THR A 112 -10.26 -8.70 -7.54
CA THR A 112 -9.98 -9.29 -8.85
C THR A 112 -10.40 -8.35 -9.98
N GLN A 113 -11.59 -7.80 -9.92
CA GLN A 113 -12.08 -6.86 -10.94
C GLN A 113 -11.23 -5.57 -10.99
N ALA A 114 -10.87 -5.02 -9.83
CA ALA A 114 -10.07 -3.80 -9.74
C ALA A 114 -8.65 -3.96 -10.35
N LEU A 115 -8.09 -5.16 -10.27
CA LEU A 115 -6.74 -5.44 -10.74
C LEU A 115 -6.68 -6.11 -12.13
N THR A 116 -7.83 -6.48 -12.68
CA THR A 116 -7.89 -7.06 -14.03
C THR A 116 -7.54 -5.98 -15.06
N LYS A 117 -6.58 -6.28 -15.91
CA LYS A 117 -6.27 -5.42 -17.06
C LYS A 117 -7.40 -5.53 -18.10
N VAL A 118 -7.87 -4.40 -18.47
CA VAL A 118 -8.82 -4.29 -19.60
C VAL A 118 -8.07 -4.38 -20.90
#